data_30e606992a8f9399e34e39399cad56b9
#
_entry.id   30e606992a8f9399e34e39399cad56b9
#
_cell.length_a   1.000
_cell.length_b   1.000
_cell.length_c   1.000
_cell.angle_alpha   90.00
_cell.angle_beta   90.00
_cell.angle_gamma   90.00
#
_symmetry.space_group_name_H-M   'P 1'
#
loop_
_entity.id
_entity.type
_entity.pdbx_description
1 polymer ?
#
loop_
_entity_poly.entity_id
_entity_poly.type
_entity_poly.pdbx_seq_one_letter_code
_entity_poly.pdbx_strand_id
1 'polypeptide(L)'
;MKRNKSFITSPVRDKENNVLVNDFVSIILLCEKAGRRMKSYGPTPLIEVGGRKLIDIQISSIKALFKNFEIILGCGFESDKVVKYIRNKHSNTNIRVVENQVYHHSNCCESLRLCINNTVNDCLLVMSGDLLFYPESVACAISGKSSVVSQEVSDGSNLEVGVITDNKDVSINFHYGIKGDIWSEIFFLRGKGLVDDLRRTVSSVEFKNRLMFEALNSMIESKCKLRVIKNPGPEILKINNIKTLKKVNKLHEGYFRKLLQ
;
A
#
# COMPACT_ATOMS: atom_id res chain seq x y z
N MET A 1 32.32 11.20 21.39
CA MET A 1 31.01 11.13 20.71
C MET A 1 31.24 10.87 19.22
N LYS A 2 31.14 9.60 18.78
CA LYS A 2 31.31 9.22 17.37
C LYS A 2 29.94 9.38 16.68
N ARG A 3 29.86 10.28 15.67
CA ARG A 3 28.68 10.44 14.81
C ARG A 3 28.52 9.17 13.98
N ASN A 4 27.43 8.43 14.21
CA ASN A 4 27.00 7.37 13.30
C ASN A 4 26.63 8.02 11.95
N LYS A 5 27.44 7.85 10.94
CA LYS A 5 27.10 8.11 9.55
C LYS A 5 26.06 7.06 9.16
N SER A 6 24.84 7.49 8.89
CA SER A 6 23.84 6.66 8.23
C SER A 6 24.37 6.30 6.83
N PHE A 7 24.72 5.04 6.64
CA PHE A 7 25.04 4.49 5.32
C PHE A 7 23.74 4.48 4.51
N ILE A 8 23.66 5.39 3.54
CA ILE A 8 22.70 5.27 2.44
C ILE A 8 23.27 4.16 1.56
N THR A 9 22.79 2.94 1.75
CA THR A 9 23.13 1.84 0.84
C THR A 9 22.39 2.09 -0.46
N SER A 10 23.13 2.23 -1.54
CA SER A 10 22.58 2.24 -2.89
C SER A 10 21.79 0.95 -3.13
N PRO A 11 20.66 0.99 -3.83
CA PRO A 11 19.89 -0.20 -4.11
C PRO A 11 20.74 -1.22 -4.87
N VAL A 12 20.84 -2.42 -4.34
CA VAL A 12 21.54 -3.53 -5.00
C VAL A 12 20.59 -4.11 -6.05
N ARG A 13 21.08 -4.28 -7.28
CA ARG A 13 20.34 -4.96 -8.35
C ARG A 13 20.67 -6.46 -8.30
N ASP A 14 19.67 -7.31 -8.48
CA ASP A 14 19.89 -8.73 -8.69
C ASP A 14 20.45 -9.03 -10.09
N LYS A 15 20.68 -10.33 -10.39
CA LYS A 15 21.21 -10.77 -11.69
C LYS A 15 20.30 -10.42 -12.88
N GLU A 16 19.05 -10.05 -12.63
CA GLU A 16 18.02 -9.69 -13.62
C GLU A 16 17.75 -8.17 -13.65
N ASN A 17 18.58 -7.34 -13.04
CA ASN A 17 18.44 -5.88 -12.93
C ASN A 17 17.29 -5.37 -12.04
N ASN A 18 16.69 -6.22 -11.20
CA ASN A 18 15.67 -5.81 -10.25
C ASN A 18 16.28 -5.07 -9.05
N VAL A 19 15.61 -4.03 -8.59
CA VAL A 19 16.02 -3.24 -7.41
C VAL A 19 15.64 -4.00 -6.15
N LEU A 20 16.62 -4.62 -5.48
CA LEU A 20 16.40 -5.23 -4.17
C LEU A 20 16.68 -4.22 -3.07
N VAL A 21 15.72 -4.03 -2.18
CA VAL A 21 15.85 -3.20 -0.99
C VAL A 21 16.40 -4.06 0.13
N ASN A 22 17.61 -3.73 0.59
CA ASN A 22 18.26 -4.46 1.68
C ASN A 22 17.77 -4.07 3.07
N ASP A 23 17.19 -2.87 3.22
CA ASP A 23 16.63 -2.43 4.48
C ASP A 23 15.44 -3.31 4.88
N PHE A 24 15.27 -3.54 6.16
CA PHE A 24 14.05 -4.19 6.66
C PHE A 24 12.88 -3.22 6.55
N VAL A 25 11.79 -3.63 5.89
CA VAL A 25 10.60 -2.81 5.67
C VAL A 25 9.36 -3.48 6.28
N SER A 26 8.60 -2.72 7.08
CA SER A 26 7.26 -3.13 7.48
C SER A 26 6.26 -2.71 6.41
N ILE A 27 5.49 -3.67 5.88
CA ILE A 27 4.54 -3.45 4.80
C ILE A 27 3.13 -3.66 5.34
N ILE A 28 2.32 -2.60 5.32
CA ILE A 28 0.92 -2.66 5.73
C ILE A 28 0.03 -2.74 4.50
N LEU A 29 -0.83 -3.76 4.46
CA LEU A 29 -1.91 -3.90 3.48
C LEU A 29 -3.26 -3.73 4.20
N LEU A 30 -4.02 -2.70 3.85
CA LEU A 30 -5.32 -2.39 4.46
C LEU A 30 -6.46 -3.07 3.70
N CYS A 31 -6.99 -4.14 4.26
CA CYS A 31 -7.98 -5.03 3.64
C CYS A 31 -9.26 -5.17 4.48
N GLU A 32 -9.58 -4.20 5.33
CA GLU A 32 -10.64 -4.32 6.33
C GLU A 32 -12.06 -4.38 5.75
N LYS A 33 -12.28 -3.79 4.58
CA LYS A 33 -13.61 -3.72 3.97
C LYS A 33 -13.69 -4.49 2.66
N ALA A 34 -14.75 -5.27 2.49
CA ALA A 34 -15.20 -5.61 1.16
C ALA A 34 -15.98 -4.43 0.58
N GLY A 35 -15.64 -3.98 -0.62
CA GLY A 35 -16.47 -3.00 -1.34
C GLY A 35 -17.94 -3.48 -1.37
N ARG A 36 -18.91 -2.57 -1.21
CA ARG A 36 -20.35 -2.95 -1.14
C ARG A 36 -20.78 -3.90 -2.27
N ARG A 37 -20.22 -3.72 -3.48
CA ARG A 37 -20.52 -4.52 -4.68
C ARG A 37 -19.66 -5.78 -4.81
N MET A 38 -18.69 -5.99 -3.90
CA MET A 38 -17.73 -7.08 -3.95
C MET A 38 -17.92 -8.10 -2.83
N LYS A 39 -18.91 -7.93 -1.93
CA LYS A 39 -19.13 -8.82 -0.78
C LYS A 39 -19.36 -10.28 -1.18
N SER A 40 -20.04 -10.53 -2.32
CA SER A 40 -20.27 -11.88 -2.84
C SER A 40 -19.01 -12.59 -3.34
N TYR A 41 -17.91 -11.85 -3.56
CA TYR A 41 -16.62 -12.40 -3.94
C TYR A 41 -15.72 -12.74 -2.74
N GLY A 42 -16.21 -12.49 -1.52
CA GLY A 42 -15.48 -12.72 -0.26
C GLY A 42 -14.59 -11.55 0.15
N PRO A 43 -13.70 -11.78 1.12
CA PRO A 43 -12.80 -10.74 1.61
C PRO A 43 -11.78 -10.36 0.53
N THR A 44 -11.44 -9.07 0.47
CA THR A 44 -10.62 -8.47 -0.57
C THR A 44 -9.32 -9.25 -0.88
N PRO A 45 -8.54 -9.72 0.11
CA PRO A 45 -7.33 -10.48 -0.17
C PRO A 45 -7.57 -11.79 -0.93
N LEU A 46 -8.76 -12.38 -0.80
CA LEU A 46 -9.11 -13.66 -1.40
C LEU A 46 -9.90 -13.55 -2.70
N ILE A 47 -10.10 -12.34 -3.23
CA ILE A 47 -10.71 -12.15 -4.56
C ILE A 47 -9.78 -12.77 -5.61
N GLU A 48 -10.37 -13.49 -6.56
CA GLU A 48 -9.63 -14.07 -7.69
C GLU A 48 -9.42 -13.05 -8.80
N VAL A 49 -8.15 -12.94 -9.21
CA VAL A 49 -7.67 -12.09 -10.28
C VAL A 49 -6.79 -12.95 -11.20
N GLY A 50 -7.24 -13.18 -12.42
CA GLY A 50 -6.50 -14.03 -13.36
C GLY A 50 -6.21 -15.46 -12.86
N GLY A 51 -7.15 -16.05 -12.09
CA GLY A 51 -7.00 -17.41 -11.53
C GLY A 51 -6.10 -17.48 -10.26
N ARG A 52 -5.65 -16.36 -9.72
CA ARG A 52 -4.87 -16.28 -8.48
C ARG A 52 -5.58 -15.39 -7.46
N LYS A 53 -5.37 -15.65 -6.16
CA LYS A 53 -5.85 -14.73 -5.13
C LYS A 53 -5.05 -13.43 -5.18
N LEU A 54 -5.74 -12.28 -4.98
CA LEU A 54 -5.10 -10.96 -5.01
C LEU A 54 -3.90 -10.88 -4.06
N ILE A 55 -4.05 -11.41 -2.86
CA ILE A 55 -2.96 -11.45 -1.88
C ILE A 55 -1.73 -12.25 -2.36
N ASP A 56 -1.91 -13.33 -3.14
CA ASP A 56 -0.80 -14.10 -3.68
C ASP A 56 0.02 -13.30 -4.68
N ILE A 57 -0.67 -12.47 -5.47
CA ILE A 57 -0.04 -11.58 -6.44
C ILE A 57 0.73 -10.48 -5.71
N GLN A 58 0.11 -9.86 -4.71
CA GLN A 58 0.74 -8.83 -3.89
C GLN A 58 1.97 -9.36 -3.16
N ILE A 59 1.88 -10.53 -2.51
CA ILE A 59 3.03 -11.17 -1.84
C ILE A 59 4.14 -11.49 -2.84
N SER A 60 3.81 -11.96 -4.06
CA SER A 60 4.81 -12.24 -5.09
C SER A 60 5.54 -10.97 -5.52
N SER A 61 4.82 -9.86 -5.73
CA SER A 61 5.40 -8.56 -6.08
C SER A 61 6.27 -8.01 -4.93
N ILE A 62 5.85 -8.16 -3.67
CA ILE A 62 6.63 -7.76 -2.50
C ILE A 62 7.93 -8.58 -2.41
N LYS A 63 7.87 -9.90 -2.58
CA LYS A 63 9.05 -10.77 -2.54
C LYS A 63 10.06 -10.46 -3.64
N ALA A 64 9.60 -9.99 -4.79
CA ALA A 64 10.49 -9.56 -5.88
C ALA A 64 11.24 -8.26 -5.56
N LEU A 65 10.70 -7.40 -4.65
CA LEU A 65 11.28 -6.09 -4.30
C LEU A 65 12.13 -6.11 -3.04
N PHE A 66 11.72 -6.90 -2.05
CA PHE A 66 12.27 -6.82 -0.70
C PHE A 66 12.93 -8.14 -0.32
N LYS A 67 14.17 -8.05 0.16
CA LYS A 67 14.88 -9.19 0.73
C LYS A 67 14.50 -9.42 2.20
N ASN A 68 14.33 -8.33 2.94
CA ASN A 68 14.01 -8.35 4.37
C ASN A 68 12.74 -7.55 4.62
N PHE A 69 11.66 -8.19 5.00
CA PHE A 69 10.37 -7.54 5.23
C PHE A 69 9.47 -8.33 6.18
N GLU A 70 8.48 -7.63 6.72
CA GLU A 70 7.28 -8.21 7.32
C GLU A 70 6.05 -7.63 6.62
N ILE A 71 4.96 -8.39 6.56
CA ILE A 71 3.67 -7.92 6.09
C ILE A 71 2.70 -7.90 7.27
N ILE A 72 2.07 -6.75 7.48
CA ILE A 72 0.95 -6.60 8.41
C ILE A 72 -0.32 -6.41 7.59
N LEU A 73 -1.18 -7.42 7.66
CA LEU A 73 -2.41 -7.47 6.90
C LEU A 73 -3.58 -7.03 7.79
N GLY A 74 -4.07 -5.81 7.58
CA GLY A 74 -5.22 -5.26 8.30
C GLY A 74 -6.53 -5.79 7.73
N CYS A 75 -7.22 -6.68 8.45
CA CYS A 75 -8.45 -7.34 8.02
C CYS A 75 -9.66 -6.93 8.86
N GLY A 76 -10.85 -7.15 8.35
CA GLY A 76 -12.12 -6.95 9.05
C GLY A 76 -13.18 -7.92 8.54
N PHE A 77 -13.71 -7.66 7.34
CA PHE A 77 -14.71 -8.52 6.73
C PHE A 77 -14.16 -9.93 6.49
N GLU A 78 -14.81 -10.96 7.08
CA GLU A 78 -14.43 -12.38 6.97
C GLU A 78 -12.95 -12.65 7.25
N SER A 79 -12.41 -12.01 8.28
CA SER A 79 -10.98 -12.09 8.66
C SER A 79 -10.53 -13.53 8.94
N ASP A 80 -11.40 -14.38 9.50
CA ASP A 80 -11.17 -15.80 9.76
C ASP A 80 -10.78 -16.58 8.50
N LYS A 81 -11.44 -16.31 7.37
CA LYS A 81 -11.11 -16.93 6.07
C LYS A 81 -9.72 -16.51 5.60
N VAL A 82 -9.37 -15.24 5.78
CA VAL A 82 -8.04 -14.70 5.43
C VAL A 82 -6.97 -15.33 6.30
N VAL A 83 -7.17 -15.38 7.63
CA VAL A 83 -6.24 -16.02 8.56
C VAL A 83 -5.97 -17.45 8.19
N LYS A 84 -7.04 -18.23 7.93
CA LYS A 84 -6.92 -19.64 7.51
C LYS A 84 -6.13 -19.79 6.21
N TYR A 85 -6.40 -18.94 5.23
CA TYR A 85 -5.71 -18.96 3.95
C TYR A 85 -4.22 -18.65 4.09
N ILE A 86 -3.87 -17.57 4.80
CA ILE A 86 -2.48 -17.16 5.03
C ILE A 86 -1.70 -18.23 5.77
N ARG A 87 -2.27 -18.82 6.83
CA ARG A 87 -1.62 -19.91 7.58
C ARG A 87 -1.33 -21.13 6.72
N ASN A 88 -2.26 -21.49 5.81
CA ASN A 88 -2.11 -22.67 4.98
C ASN A 88 -1.15 -22.48 3.81
N LYS A 89 -1.16 -21.29 3.19
CA LYS A 89 -0.43 -21.08 1.92
C LYS A 89 0.86 -20.27 2.08
N HIS A 90 0.94 -19.42 3.10
CA HIS A 90 2.04 -18.50 3.29
C HIS A 90 2.73 -18.64 4.65
N SER A 91 2.68 -19.82 5.25
CA SER A 91 3.28 -20.13 6.57
C SER A 91 4.77 -19.77 6.68
N ASN A 92 5.51 -19.84 5.56
CA ASN A 92 6.93 -19.52 5.49
C ASN A 92 7.21 -18.02 5.16
N THR A 93 6.19 -17.18 5.15
CA THR A 93 6.33 -15.74 4.91
C THR A 93 6.02 -14.99 6.21
N ASN A 94 6.83 -14.00 6.56
CA ASN A 94 6.59 -13.20 7.75
C ASN A 94 5.35 -12.30 7.57
N ILE A 95 4.16 -12.88 7.81
CA ILE A 95 2.87 -12.20 7.67
C ILE A 95 2.13 -12.27 8.99
N ARG A 96 1.68 -11.10 9.47
CA ARG A 96 0.85 -10.94 10.65
C ARG A 96 -0.50 -10.39 10.23
N VAL A 97 -1.57 -11.08 10.60
CA VAL A 97 -2.94 -10.59 10.38
C VAL A 97 -3.39 -9.84 11.62
N VAL A 98 -3.82 -8.61 11.45
CA VAL A 98 -4.35 -7.73 12.48
C VAL A 98 -5.82 -7.47 12.17
N GLU A 99 -6.71 -7.82 13.09
CA GLU A 99 -8.14 -7.69 12.91
C GLU A 99 -8.66 -6.35 13.43
N ASN A 100 -9.37 -5.62 12.58
CA ASN A 100 -10.21 -4.50 12.98
C ASN A 100 -11.62 -4.99 13.26
N GLN A 101 -11.92 -5.32 14.52
CA GLN A 101 -13.24 -5.82 14.94
C GLN A 101 -14.37 -4.79 14.76
N VAL A 102 -14.03 -3.51 14.71
CA VAL A 102 -14.98 -2.42 14.53
C VAL A 102 -15.02 -1.85 13.11
N TYR A 103 -14.58 -2.63 12.11
CA TYR A 103 -14.47 -2.18 10.71
C TYR A 103 -15.80 -1.65 10.12
N HIS A 104 -16.95 -2.06 10.65
CA HIS A 104 -18.27 -1.54 10.26
C HIS A 104 -18.52 -0.11 10.73
N HIS A 105 -17.90 0.29 11.84
CA HIS A 105 -18.08 1.56 12.53
C HIS A 105 -16.80 2.42 12.56
N SER A 106 -15.87 2.12 11.67
CA SER A 106 -14.59 2.83 11.54
C SER A 106 -14.18 2.94 10.07
N ASN A 107 -13.10 3.64 9.81
CA ASN A 107 -12.52 3.71 8.48
C ASN A 107 -11.06 3.25 8.46
N CYS A 108 -10.39 3.34 7.30
CA CYS A 108 -9.06 2.78 7.09
C CYS A 108 -7.99 3.35 8.05
N CYS A 109 -8.15 4.57 8.60
CA CYS A 109 -7.24 5.08 9.64
C CYS A 109 -7.27 4.24 10.92
N GLU A 110 -8.41 3.67 11.33
CA GLU A 110 -8.45 2.76 12.48
C GLU A 110 -7.71 1.46 12.19
N SER A 111 -7.90 0.88 11.01
CA SER A 111 -7.14 -0.30 10.58
C SER A 111 -5.64 0.01 10.50
N LEU A 112 -5.27 1.18 9.99
CA LEU A 112 -3.88 1.65 9.96
C LEU A 112 -3.31 1.80 11.36
N ARG A 113 -4.07 2.36 12.31
CA ARG A 113 -3.67 2.49 13.73
C ARG A 113 -3.36 1.13 14.35
N LEU A 114 -4.24 0.16 14.15
CA LEU A 114 -4.04 -1.20 14.66
C LEU A 114 -2.80 -1.86 14.02
N CYS A 115 -2.62 -1.69 12.71
CA CYS A 115 -1.49 -2.27 11.99
C CYS A 115 -0.17 -1.63 12.40
N ILE A 116 -0.07 -0.29 12.43
CA ILE A 116 1.18 0.41 12.74
C ILE A 116 1.67 0.14 14.18
N ASN A 117 0.75 -0.11 15.12
CA ASN A 117 1.10 -0.52 16.47
C ASN A 117 1.68 -1.94 16.55
N ASN A 118 1.57 -2.71 15.48
CA ASN A 118 2.17 -4.03 15.33
C ASN A 118 3.46 -4.01 14.49
N THR A 119 3.95 -2.84 14.08
CA THR A 119 5.24 -2.70 13.38
C THR A 119 6.34 -2.36 14.37
N VAL A 120 7.55 -2.82 14.08
CA VAL A 120 8.75 -2.56 14.90
C VAL A 120 9.79 -1.70 14.19
N ASN A 121 9.51 -1.26 12.95
CA ASN A 121 10.50 -0.67 12.09
C ASN A 121 10.20 0.79 11.73
N ASP A 122 11.27 1.53 11.39
CA ASP A 122 11.24 2.93 10.98
C ASP A 122 11.14 3.12 9.46
N CYS A 123 11.02 2.02 8.70
CA CYS A 123 10.73 2.01 7.26
C CYS A 123 9.37 1.35 7.06
N LEU A 124 8.40 2.13 6.63
CA LEU A 124 7.00 1.73 6.55
C LEU A 124 6.46 1.97 5.13
N LEU A 125 6.03 0.90 4.46
CA LEU A 125 5.27 0.96 3.22
C LEU A 125 3.81 0.65 3.52
N VAL A 126 2.91 1.55 3.19
CA VAL A 126 1.47 1.38 3.40
C VAL A 126 0.75 1.40 2.07
N MET A 127 -0.15 0.46 1.89
CA MET A 127 -0.95 0.32 0.67
C MET A 127 -2.39 -0.09 1.00
N SER A 128 -3.33 0.37 0.18
CA SER A 128 -4.68 -0.21 0.18
C SER A 128 -4.62 -1.67 -0.31
N GLY A 129 -5.34 -2.55 0.36
CA GLY A 129 -5.24 -3.99 0.09
C GLY A 129 -6.05 -4.47 -1.11
N ASP A 130 -6.83 -3.58 -1.74
CA ASP A 130 -7.58 -3.85 -2.97
C ASP A 130 -6.82 -3.46 -4.24
N LEU A 131 -5.53 -3.14 -4.14
CA LEU A 131 -4.69 -2.76 -5.26
C LEU A 131 -4.07 -3.98 -5.95
N LEU A 132 -4.18 -4.00 -7.28
CA LEU A 132 -3.31 -4.81 -8.12
C LEU A 132 -2.16 -3.94 -8.58
N PHE A 133 -0.94 -4.30 -8.18
CA PHE A 133 0.29 -3.58 -8.51
C PHE A 133 1.40 -4.55 -8.92
N TYR A 134 2.39 -4.02 -9.59
CA TYR A 134 3.58 -4.74 -10.04
C TYR A 134 4.82 -4.24 -9.29
N PRO A 135 5.90 -5.02 -9.24
CA PRO A 135 7.14 -4.61 -8.57
C PRO A 135 7.62 -3.24 -9.01
N GLU A 136 7.62 -2.97 -10.32
CA GLU A 136 8.11 -1.71 -10.91
C GLU A 136 7.31 -0.50 -10.41
N SER A 137 6.00 -0.67 -10.22
CA SER A 137 5.09 0.39 -9.76
C SER A 137 5.35 0.81 -8.32
N VAL A 138 5.95 -0.05 -7.50
CA VAL A 138 6.23 0.19 -6.08
C VAL A 138 7.70 0.51 -5.84
N ALA A 139 8.60 -0.05 -6.66
CA ALA A 139 10.05 0.12 -6.51
C ALA A 139 10.48 1.59 -6.46
N CYS A 140 9.83 2.46 -7.24
CA CYS A 140 10.13 3.88 -7.26
C CYS A 140 9.86 4.57 -5.92
N ALA A 141 8.81 4.17 -5.19
CA ALA A 141 8.43 4.79 -3.92
C ALA A 141 9.48 4.58 -2.82
N ILE A 142 10.18 3.45 -2.84
CA ILE A 142 11.10 3.02 -1.78
C ILE A 142 12.55 3.41 -2.02
N SER A 143 12.86 4.04 -3.16
CA SER A 143 14.24 4.35 -3.59
C SER A 143 14.93 5.48 -2.83
N GLY A 144 14.29 6.10 -1.83
CA GLY A 144 14.91 7.25 -1.17
C GLY A 144 14.18 7.79 0.04
N LYS A 145 13.71 9.03 -0.06
CA LYS A 145 12.97 9.75 0.98
C LYS A 145 11.52 9.26 1.05
N SER A 146 10.83 9.65 2.12
CA SER A 146 9.38 9.40 2.25
C SER A 146 8.61 9.95 1.06
N SER A 147 7.69 9.17 0.54
CA SER A 147 7.04 9.42 -0.75
C SER A 147 5.61 8.90 -0.81
N VAL A 148 4.90 9.35 -1.82
CA VAL A 148 3.61 8.81 -2.25
C VAL A 148 3.68 8.48 -3.74
N VAL A 149 2.94 7.48 -4.18
CA VAL A 149 2.86 7.11 -5.60
C VAL A 149 1.64 7.74 -6.23
N SER A 150 1.82 8.42 -7.35
CA SER A 150 0.74 8.95 -8.19
C SER A 150 0.74 8.29 -9.56
N GLN A 151 -0.39 8.39 -10.26
CA GLN A 151 -0.51 7.99 -11.66
C GLN A 151 -1.53 8.86 -12.39
N GLU A 152 -1.39 8.99 -13.69
CA GLU A 152 -2.42 9.58 -14.53
C GLU A 152 -3.54 8.57 -14.77
N VAL A 153 -4.79 9.00 -14.68
CA VAL A 153 -5.94 8.16 -15.02
C VAL A 153 -6.63 8.70 -16.26
N SER A 154 -6.81 7.83 -17.21
CA SER A 154 -7.43 8.15 -18.50
C SER A 154 -8.93 8.48 -18.41
N ASP A 155 -9.63 8.01 -17.39
CA ASP A 155 -11.09 8.06 -17.26
C ASP A 155 -11.62 9.00 -16.16
N GLY A 156 -10.86 10.02 -15.75
CA GLY A 156 -11.28 11.16 -14.92
C GLY A 156 -12.50 10.97 -14.00
N SER A 157 -12.56 9.91 -13.19
CA SER A 157 -13.65 9.77 -12.23
C SER A 157 -13.43 10.74 -11.07
N ASN A 158 -14.39 11.64 -10.79
CA ASN A 158 -14.37 12.56 -9.65
C ASN A 158 -14.39 11.85 -8.27
N LEU A 159 -14.27 10.52 -8.26
CA LEU A 159 -14.32 9.67 -7.05
C LEU A 159 -12.92 9.27 -6.54
N GLU A 160 -11.87 9.67 -7.25
CA GLU A 160 -10.50 9.35 -6.87
C GLU A 160 -9.84 10.53 -6.17
N VAL A 161 -8.91 10.22 -5.28
CA VAL A 161 -8.16 11.22 -4.52
C VAL A 161 -6.98 11.68 -5.38
N GLY A 162 -6.99 12.93 -5.78
CA GLY A 162 -5.85 13.54 -6.46
C GLY A 162 -4.82 14.08 -5.48
N VAL A 163 -3.62 14.38 -5.98
CA VAL A 163 -2.53 14.96 -5.20
C VAL A 163 -2.10 16.30 -5.83
N ILE A 164 -2.01 17.34 -5.00
CA ILE A 164 -1.44 18.64 -5.39
C ILE A 164 0.01 18.66 -4.94
N THR A 165 0.90 19.13 -5.83
CA THR A 165 2.34 19.23 -5.59
C THR A 165 2.83 20.66 -5.67
N ASP A 166 3.96 20.94 -5.03
CA ASP A 166 4.75 22.15 -5.27
C ASP A 166 5.67 21.97 -6.49
N ASN A 167 6.45 23.01 -6.80
CA ASN A 167 7.40 23.01 -7.92
C ASN A 167 8.57 22.02 -7.75
N LYS A 168 8.63 21.28 -6.66
CA LYS A 168 9.69 20.29 -6.32
C LYS A 168 9.14 18.89 -6.17
N ASP A 169 7.94 18.64 -6.70
CA ASP A 169 7.23 17.36 -6.58
C ASP A 169 7.00 16.92 -5.12
N VAL A 170 6.81 17.89 -4.19
CA VAL A 170 6.42 17.60 -2.81
C VAL A 170 4.91 17.80 -2.67
N SER A 171 4.24 16.82 -2.04
CA SER A 171 2.80 16.90 -1.82
C SER A 171 2.42 18.06 -0.91
N ILE A 172 1.43 18.83 -1.32
CA ILE A 172 0.83 19.93 -0.56
C ILE A 172 -0.49 19.48 0.05
N ASN A 173 -1.30 18.74 -0.71
CA ASN A 173 -2.63 18.32 -0.27
C ASN A 173 -3.14 17.14 -1.10
N PHE A 174 -4.03 16.36 -0.51
CA PHE A 174 -4.80 15.28 -1.15
C PHE A 174 -6.27 15.61 -1.04
N HIS A 175 -7.00 15.55 -2.16
CA HIS A 175 -8.43 15.85 -2.16
C HIS A 175 -9.17 15.14 -3.30
N TYR A 176 -10.46 14.90 -3.11
CA TYR A 176 -11.34 14.42 -4.19
C TYR A 176 -11.55 15.51 -5.25
N GLY A 177 -11.74 15.06 -6.49
CA GLY A 177 -12.08 15.97 -7.59
C GLY A 177 -10.90 16.78 -8.16
N ILE A 178 -9.67 16.55 -7.72
CA ILE A 178 -8.47 17.09 -8.36
C ILE A 178 -8.29 16.41 -9.71
N LYS A 179 -8.12 17.22 -10.76
CA LYS A 179 -7.79 16.72 -12.10
C LYS A 179 -6.27 16.57 -12.23
N GLY A 180 -5.83 15.52 -12.89
CA GLY A 180 -4.41 15.27 -13.15
C GLY A 180 -3.90 14.03 -12.42
N ASP A 181 -2.87 14.20 -11.62
CA ASP A 181 -2.25 13.08 -10.91
C ASP A 181 -3.14 12.57 -9.77
N ILE A 182 -3.50 11.29 -9.85
CA ILE A 182 -4.26 10.59 -8.82
C ILE A 182 -3.29 9.87 -7.89
N TRP A 183 -3.55 9.96 -6.59
CA TRP A 183 -2.83 9.18 -5.62
C TRP A 183 -3.22 7.69 -5.71
N SER A 184 -2.23 6.83 -5.87
CA SER A 184 -2.44 5.38 -6.03
C SER A 184 -2.70 4.64 -4.71
N GLU A 185 -2.97 5.35 -3.60
CA GLU A 185 -3.14 4.79 -2.26
C GLU A 185 -1.93 3.98 -1.77
N ILE A 186 -0.73 4.39 -2.21
CA ILE A 186 0.55 3.85 -1.79
C ILE A 186 1.38 5.00 -1.23
N PHE A 187 1.94 4.82 -0.02
CA PHE A 187 2.93 5.73 0.52
C PHE A 187 4.03 5.00 1.28
N PHE A 188 5.19 5.61 1.33
CA PHE A 188 6.37 5.12 2.02
C PHE A 188 6.88 6.17 3.00
N LEU A 189 7.09 5.78 4.26
CA LEU A 189 7.73 6.59 5.27
C LEU A 189 9.06 5.98 5.66
N ARG A 190 10.08 6.83 5.76
CA ARG A 190 11.41 6.46 6.22
C ARG A 190 11.83 7.34 7.38
N GLY A 191 12.18 6.72 8.49
CA GLY A 191 12.69 7.36 9.69
C GLY A 191 11.67 7.42 10.82
N LYS A 192 12.16 7.14 12.01
CA LYS A 192 11.38 7.01 13.24
C LYS A 192 10.43 8.18 13.48
N GLY A 193 10.90 9.42 13.30
CA GLY A 193 10.08 10.61 13.53
C GLY A 193 8.80 10.62 12.70
N LEU A 194 8.87 10.31 11.39
CA LEU A 194 7.70 10.30 10.51
C LEU A 194 6.75 9.13 10.79
N VAL A 195 7.30 7.96 11.14
CA VAL A 195 6.48 6.80 11.53
C VAL A 195 5.77 7.06 12.85
N ASP A 196 6.44 7.69 13.82
CA ASP A 196 5.85 8.08 15.11
C ASP A 196 4.81 9.22 14.93
N ASP A 197 5.02 10.14 13.99
CA ASP A 197 4.05 11.18 13.64
C ASP A 197 2.77 10.55 13.07
N LEU A 198 2.89 9.63 12.11
CA LEU A 198 1.75 8.90 11.59
C LEU A 198 1.03 8.12 12.70
N ARG A 199 1.78 7.41 13.55
CA ARG A 199 1.22 6.66 14.68
C ARG A 199 0.43 7.57 15.62
N ARG A 200 0.94 8.74 15.97
CA ARG A 200 0.23 9.73 16.81
C ARG A 200 -1.03 10.25 16.12
N THR A 201 -0.93 10.61 14.84
CA THR A 201 -2.05 11.12 14.05
C THR A 201 -3.19 10.11 14.02
N VAL A 202 -2.94 8.86 13.63
CA VAL A 202 -4.02 7.86 13.52
C VAL A 202 -4.50 7.34 14.88
N SER A 203 -3.77 7.61 15.97
CA SER A 203 -4.19 7.26 17.33
C SER A 203 -5.14 8.28 17.96
N SER A 204 -5.27 9.48 17.37
CA SER A 204 -6.27 10.45 17.80
C SER A 204 -7.69 9.95 17.50
N VAL A 205 -8.61 10.14 18.44
CA VAL A 205 -10.01 9.66 18.36
C VAL A 205 -10.71 10.19 17.10
N GLU A 206 -10.39 11.39 16.68
CA GLU A 206 -10.96 12.03 15.48
C GLU A 206 -10.63 11.27 14.19
N PHE A 207 -9.48 10.55 14.13
CA PHE A 207 -9.06 9.80 12.97
C PHE A 207 -9.71 8.43 12.84
N LYS A 208 -10.42 7.94 13.83
CA LYS A 208 -11.08 6.62 13.79
C LYS A 208 -11.96 6.42 12.54
N ASN A 209 -12.65 7.47 12.10
CA ASN A 209 -13.57 7.43 10.96
C ASN A 209 -13.01 8.14 9.71
N ARG A 210 -11.73 8.54 9.74
CA ARG A 210 -11.07 9.25 8.64
C ARG A 210 -10.48 8.29 7.61
N LEU A 211 -10.28 8.82 6.41
CA LEU A 211 -9.59 8.14 5.33
C LEU A 211 -8.07 8.34 5.43
N MET A 212 -7.30 7.47 4.83
CA MET A 212 -5.84 7.46 4.90
C MET A 212 -5.23 8.78 4.38
N PHE A 213 -5.77 9.38 3.32
CA PHE A 213 -5.28 10.65 2.80
C PHE A 213 -5.51 11.82 3.78
N GLU A 214 -6.53 11.77 4.62
CA GLU A 214 -6.78 12.81 5.63
C GLU A 214 -5.69 12.78 6.72
N ALA A 215 -5.19 11.58 7.07
CA ALA A 215 -4.04 11.45 7.95
C ALA A 215 -2.76 12.01 7.30
N LEU A 216 -2.55 11.78 6.00
CA LEU A 216 -1.42 12.37 5.27
C LEU A 216 -1.52 13.89 5.21
N ASN A 217 -2.71 14.46 4.98
CA ASN A 217 -2.92 15.92 5.02
C ASN A 217 -2.57 16.49 6.39
N SER A 218 -3.01 15.87 7.48
CA SER A 218 -2.65 16.33 8.84
C SER A 218 -1.15 16.28 9.10
N MET A 219 -0.45 15.26 8.57
CA MET A 219 1.02 15.22 8.64
C MET A 219 1.67 16.32 7.82
N ILE A 220 1.14 16.65 6.63
CA ILE A 220 1.64 17.75 5.78
C ILE A 220 1.45 19.10 6.48
N GLU A 221 0.30 19.34 7.08
CA GLU A 221 0.04 20.53 7.92
C GLU A 221 1.05 20.66 9.06
N SER A 222 1.47 19.53 9.62
CA SER A 222 2.54 19.42 10.62
C SER A 222 3.96 19.45 10.02
N LYS A 223 4.10 19.94 8.76
CA LYS A 223 5.36 20.11 8.00
C LYS A 223 6.06 18.83 7.57
N CYS A 224 5.39 17.69 7.55
CA CYS A 224 5.88 16.50 6.88
C CYS A 224 6.02 16.77 5.37
N LYS A 225 7.10 16.29 4.77
CA LYS A 225 7.35 16.40 3.32
C LYS A 225 7.33 15.02 2.71
N LEU A 226 6.34 14.76 1.85
CA LEU A 226 6.23 13.55 1.09
C LEU A 226 6.48 13.85 -0.39
N ARG A 227 7.46 13.19 -0.97
CA ARG A 227 7.74 13.34 -2.40
C ARG A 227 6.69 12.61 -3.22
N VAL A 228 6.12 13.26 -4.23
CA VAL A 228 5.22 12.62 -5.17
C VAL A 228 6.03 11.98 -6.30
N ILE A 229 5.83 10.70 -6.52
CA ILE A 229 6.52 9.94 -7.54
C ILE A 229 5.48 9.38 -8.51
N LYS A 230 5.58 9.77 -9.78
CA LYS A 230 4.73 9.20 -10.82
C LYS A 230 5.10 7.74 -11.03
N ASN A 231 4.08 6.89 -11.08
CA ASN A 231 4.25 5.47 -11.38
C ASN A 231 4.93 5.28 -12.75
N PRO A 232 6.15 4.73 -12.81
CA PRO A 232 6.85 4.49 -14.06
C PRO A 232 6.48 3.14 -14.69
N GLY A 233 5.77 2.31 -13.94
CA GLY A 233 5.41 0.95 -14.33
C GLY A 233 3.99 0.83 -14.88
N PRO A 234 3.48 -0.40 -14.97
CA PRO A 234 2.09 -0.64 -15.36
C PRO A 234 1.10 0.04 -14.43
N GLU A 235 -0.10 0.34 -14.95
CA GLU A 235 -1.19 0.96 -14.18
C GLU A 235 -1.49 0.17 -12.90
N ILE A 236 -1.54 0.86 -11.77
CA ILE A 236 -2.02 0.30 -10.50
C ILE A 236 -3.54 0.32 -10.54
N LEU A 237 -4.16 -0.84 -10.41
CA LEU A 237 -5.61 -1.01 -10.56
C LEU A 237 -6.28 -1.31 -9.22
N LYS A 238 -7.34 -0.59 -8.90
CA LYS A 238 -8.12 -0.80 -7.68
C LYS A 238 -9.26 -1.78 -7.91
N ILE A 239 -9.20 -2.96 -7.28
CA ILE A 239 -10.19 -4.04 -7.42
C ILE A 239 -11.37 -3.83 -6.44
N ASN A 240 -12.08 -2.74 -6.59
CA ASN A 240 -13.18 -2.35 -5.71
C ASN A 240 -14.58 -2.50 -6.34
N ASN A 241 -14.64 -2.94 -7.60
CA ASN A 241 -15.88 -3.15 -8.34
C ASN A 241 -15.74 -4.24 -9.43
N ILE A 242 -16.89 -4.76 -9.85
CA ILE A 242 -16.96 -5.86 -10.83
C ILE A 242 -16.44 -5.44 -12.21
N LYS A 243 -16.61 -4.17 -12.62
CA LYS A 243 -16.14 -3.67 -13.91
C LYS A 243 -14.60 -3.74 -13.97
N THR A 244 -13.93 -3.25 -12.94
CA THR A 244 -12.47 -3.32 -12.84
C THR A 244 -11.99 -4.77 -12.76
N LEU A 245 -12.62 -5.63 -11.96
CA LEU A 245 -12.28 -7.04 -11.88
C LEU A 245 -12.37 -7.73 -13.25
N LYS A 246 -13.45 -7.48 -14.02
CA LYS A 246 -13.60 -8.02 -15.37
C LYS A 246 -12.55 -7.46 -16.34
N LYS A 247 -12.22 -6.14 -16.27
CA LYS A 247 -11.13 -5.51 -17.05
C LYS A 247 -9.81 -6.23 -16.79
N VAL A 248 -9.50 -6.42 -15.52
CA VAL A 248 -8.25 -7.05 -15.08
C VAL A 248 -8.16 -8.49 -15.54
N ASN A 249 -9.21 -9.30 -15.35
CA ASN A 249 -9.22 -10.70 -15.78
C ASN A 249 -9.00 -10.85 -17.29
N LYS A 250 -9.47 -9.90 -18.12
CA LYS A 250 -9.20 -9.88 -19.58
C LYS A 250 -7.76 -9.51 -19.92
N LEU A 251 -7.16 -8.57 -19.18
CA LEU A 251 -5.78 -8.11 -19.41
C LEU A 251 -4.74 -9.16 -18.97
N HIS A 252 -5.06 -9.98 -17.96
CA HIS A 252 -4.11 -10.83 -17.29
C HIS A 252 -3.86 -12.20 -17.92
N GLU A 253 -4.65 -12.65 -18.88
CA GLU A 253 -4.32 -13.86 -19.63
C GLU A 253 -2.96 -13.78 -20.35
N GLY A 254 -2.49 -12.56 -20.67
CA GLY A 254 -1.21 -12.32 -21.35
C GLY A 254 -0.02 -12.01 -20.44
N TYR A 255 -0.21 -11.24 -19.37
CA TYR A 255 0.89 -10.69 -18.56
C TYR A 255 1.35 -11.64 -17.43
N PHE A 256 0.43 -12.35 -16.77
CA PHE A 256 0.80 -13.33 -15.75
C PHE A 256 1.50 -14.55 -16.30
N ARG A 257 1.33 -14.89 -17.58
CA ARG A 257 2.17 -15.93 -18.22
C ARG A 257 3.65 -15.56 -18.24
N LYS A 258 3.98 -14.26 -18.31
CA LYS A 258 5.39 -13.80 -18.31
C LYS A 258 6.03 -13.73 -16.90
N LEU A 259 5.24 -13.57 -15.83
CA LEU A 259 5.74 -13.59 -14.43
C LEU A 259 5.85 -15.00 -13.85
N LEU A 260 5.36 -16.01 -14.57
CA LEU A 260 5.36 -17.42 -14.14
C LEU A 260 6.39 -18.26 -14.91
N GLN A 261 7.09 -17.68 -15.87
CA GLN A 261 8.27 -18.25 -16.55
C GLN A 261 9.55 -17.70 -15.95
#